data_601acab20556bbcf9ea0acdb1cb52074
#
_entry.id   601acab20556bbcf9ea0acdb1cb52074
#
_cell.length_a   1.000
_cell.length_b   1.000
_cell.length_c   1.000
_cell.angle_alpha   90.00
_cell.angle_beta   90.00
_cell.angle_gamma   90.00
#
_symmetry.space_group_name_H-M   'P 1'
#
loop_
_entity.id
_entity.type
_entity.pdbx_description
1 polymer ?
#
loop_
_entity_poly.entity_id
_entity_poly.type
_entity_poly.pdbx_seq_one_letter_code
_entity_poly.pdbx_strand_id
1 'polypeptide(L)'
;MILSGSALLVMFVKAMWRRYVNLKSQIPGLEKNWVADNAHHCIASYKGSKVSLKNVRDFTWSGKRDHDSKWIDTSVDIDDITDIWYVIDHFHKIKGLAHTMLTFEFGDGQFITFSFETRREVGERYDPWRGLWRAFELYLLVATERDALHPVSYTHLTLPTIYSV
;
A
#
# COMPACT_ATOMS: atom_id res chain seq x y z
N MET A 1 14.47 -33.53 -22.75
CA MET A 1 14.35 -34.47 -21.60
C MET A 1 12.99 -34.21 -20.95
N ILE A 2 12.01 -35.08 -21.15
CA ILE A 2 10.66 -34.94 -20.61
C ILE A 2 10.71 -35.49 -19.17
N LEU A 3 10.42 -34.63 -18.19
CA LEU A 3 10.30 -35.06 -16.80
C LEU A 3 9.17 -36.08 -16.65
N SER A 4 9.41 -37.18 -15.94
CA SER A 4 8.34 -38.14 -15.69
C SER A 4 7.22 -37.51 -14.84
N GLY A 5 5.97 -38.01 -15.02
CA GLY A 5 4.82 -37.49 -14.27
C GLY A 5 5.02 -37.55 -12.74
N SER A 6 5.78 -38.53 -12.26
CA SER A 6 6.14 -38.65 -10.83
C SER A 6 7.08 -37.52 -10.37
N ALA A 7 8.03 -37.10 -11.21
CA ALA A 7 8.93 -35.99 -10.88
C ALA A 7 8.18 -34.66 -10.81
N LEU A 8 7.23 -34.43 -11.74
CA LEU A 8 6.37 -33.26 -11.72
C LEU A 8 5.48 -33.20 -10.48
N LEU A 9 4.90 -34.33 -10.08
CA LEU A 9 4.10 -34.43 -8.86
C LEU A 9 4.92 -34.11 -7.60
N VAL A 10 6.13 -34.66 -7.49
CA VAL A 10 7.03 -34.40 -6.35
C VAL A 10 7.42 -32.91 -6.30
N MET A 11 7.70 -32.30 -7.45
CA MET A 11 8.00 -30.86 -7.51
C MET A 11 6.81 -30.01 -7.09
N PHE A 12 5.61 -30.37 -7.54
CA PHE A 12 4.37 -29.69 -7.15
C PHE A 12 4.11 -29.79 -5.65
N VAL A 13 4.21 -30.99 -5.07
CA VAL A 13 4.04 -31.22 -3.62
C VAL A 13 5.07 -30.43 -2.81
N LYS A 14 6.34 -30.42 -3.23
CA LYS A 14 7.39 -29.63 -2.58
C LYS A 14 7.13 -28.12 -2.67
N ALA A 15 6.65 -27.64 -3.80
CA ALA A 15 6.28 -26.24 -3.97
C ALA A 15 5.11 -25.85 -3.07
N MET A 16 4.07 -26.69 -3.00
CA MET A 16 2.90 -26.50 -2.13
C MET A 16 3.29 -26.55 -0.65
N TRP A 17 4.18 -27.47 -0.26
CA TRP A 17 4.69 -27.56 1.10
C TRP A 17 5.50 -26.32 1.50
N ARG A 18 6.42 -25.87 0.64
CA ARG A 18 7.17 -24.62 0.85
C ARG A 18 6.23 -23.43 1.01
N ARG A 19 5.21 -23.36 0.17
CA ARG A 19 4.19 -22.32 0.26
C ARG A 19 3.46 -22.37 1.60
N TYR A 20 3.00 -23.55 2.01
CA TYR A 20 2.30 -23.75 3.29
C TYR A 20 3.16 -23.33 4.48
N VAL A 21 4.43 -23.76 4.51
CA VAL A 21 5.37 -23.39 5.56
C VAL A 21 5.62 -21.89 5.59
N ASN A 22 5.84 -21.25 4.43
CA ASN A 22 6.03 -19.80 4.34
C ASN A 22 4.77 -19.03 4.81
N LEU A 23 3.59 -19.47 4.44
CA LEU A 23 2.33 -18.84 4.89
C LEU A 23 2.15 -18.97 6.40
N LYS A 24 2.56 -20.09 6.99
CA LYS A 24 2.44 -20.34 8.42
C LYS A 24 3.49 -19.58 9.26
N SER A 25 4.64 -19.28 8.67
CA SER A 25 5.72 -18.52 9.32
C SER A 25 5.54 -17.01 9.26
N GLN A 26 4.66 -16.51 8.39
CA GLN A 26 4.34 -15.09 8.29
C GLN A 26 3.27 -14.71 9.33
N ILE A 27 3.72 -14.49 10.56
CA ILE A 27 2.86 -13.95 11.61
C ILE A 27 2.84 -12.43 11.41
N PRO A 28 1.69 -11.82 11.13
CA PRO A 28 1.58 -10.37 11.09
C PRO A 28 2.03 -9.76 12.42
N GLY A 29 2.75 -8.67 12.36
CA GLY A 29 3.24 -7.98 13.54
C GLY A 29 3.33 -6.48 13.31
N LEU A 30 3.01 -5.70 14.34
CA LEU A 30 3.13 -4.25 14.26
C LEU A 30 4.59 -3.79 14.42
N GLU A 31 5.35 -4.52 15.25
CA GLU A 31 6.71 -4.15 15.65
C GLU A 31 7.74 -5.05 14.98
N LYS A 32 8.06 -4.74 13.74
CA LYS A 32 9.15 -5.34 12.98
C LYS A 32 10.07 -4.24 12.47
N ASN A 33 11.19 -4.62 11.90
CA ASN A 33 12.14 -3.65 11.32
C ASN A 33 11.65 -3.17 9.94
N TRP A 34 10.64 -2.31 9.94
CA TRP A 34 10.03 -1.80 8.73
C TRP A 34 10.93 -0.78 8.01
N VAL A 35 10.85 -0.74 6.67
CA VAL A 35 11.48 0.35 5.91
C VAL A 35 10.82 1.70 6.25
N ALA A 36 11.54 2.79 6.07
CA ALA A 36 11.12 4.12 6.54
C ALA A 36 9.75 4.56 5.98
N ASP A 37 9.47 4.24 4.73
CA ASP A 37 8.21 4.58 4.07
C ASP A 37 7.00 3.76 4.57
N ASN A 38 7.26 2.69 5.36
CA ASN A 38 6.25 1.81 5.94
C ASN A 38 6.38 1.73 7.49
N ALA A 39 7.18 2.62 8.10
CA ALA A 39 7.56 2.50 9.51
C ALA A 39 6.36 2.56 10.46
N HIS A 40 5.41 3.43 10.19
CA HIS A 40 4.25 3.62 11.04
C HIS A 40 2.97 3.22 10.33
N HIS A 41 2.00 2.75 11.09
CA HIS A 41 0.62 2.58 10.65
C HIS A 41 -0.24 3.69 11.26
N CYS A 42 -1.28 4.07 10.56
CA CYS A 42 -2.22 5.05 11.07
C CYS A 42 -3.03 4.47 12.23
N ILE A 43 -3.22 5.28 13.26
CA ILE A 43 -4.09 4.97 14.40
C ILE A 43 -5.25 5.96 14.36
N ALA A 44 -6.46 5.43 14.23
CA ALA A 44 -7.68 6.23 14.24
C ALA A 44 -8.39 6.11 15.58
N SER A 45 -8.84 7.24 16.10
CA SER A 45 -9.78 7.31 17.22
C SER A 45 -10.93 8.25 16.87
N TYR A 46 -12.12 7.94 17.29
CA TYR A 46 -13.31 8.69 16.90
C TYR A 46 -14.19 9.05 18.10
N LYS A 47 -14.83 10.22 18.00
CA LYS A 47 -15.84 10.70 18.93
C LYS A 47 -16.98 11.35 18.15
N GLY A 48 -18.10 10.65 18.02
CA GLY A 48 -19.16 11.05 17.09
C GLY A 48 -18.64 11.00 15.65
N SER A 49 -18.85 12.05 14.87
CA SER A 49 -18.34 12.17 13.49
C SER A 49 -16.87 12.58 13.42
N LYS A 50 -16.27 13.06 14.52
CA LYS A 50 -14.86 13.49 14.53
C LYS A 50 -13.92 12.31 14.65
N VAL A 51 -12.98 12.23 13.74
CA VAL A 51 -11.93 11.20 13.67
C VAL A 51 -10.57 11.86 13.83
N SER A 52 -9.83 11.45 14.85
CA SER A 52 -8.42 11.84 15.02
C SER A 52 -7.53 10.75 14.44
N LEU A 53 -6.66 11.12 13.54
CA LEU A 53 -5.74 10.25 12.83
C LEU A 53 -4.32 10.55 13.29
N LYS A 54 -3.61 9.55 13.82
CA LYS A 54 -2.19 9.63 14.15
C LYS A 54 -1.37 8.87 13.13
N ASN A 55 -0.15 9.34 12.88
CA ASN A 55 0.76 8.77 11.90
C ASN A 55 0.19 8.75 10.48
N VAL A 56 -0.44 9.84 10.04
CA VAL A 56 -0.75 10.06 8.63
C VAL A 56 0.55 10.38 7.91
N ARG A 57 0.85 9.67 6.82
CA ARG A 57 2.08 9.90 6.06
C ARG A 57 1.95 11.18 5.22
N ASP A 58 2.96 12.04 5.30
CA ASP A 58 3.02 13.33 4.60
C ASP A 58 4.42 13.57 4.02
N PHE A 59 4.92 12.60 3.26
CA PHE A 59 6.26 12.64 2.68
C PHE A 59 6.33 13.61 1.52
N THR A 60 7.51 14.18 1.33
CA THR A 60 7.82 14.95 0.13
C THR A 60 8.80 14.17 -0.71
N TRP A 61 8.36 13.72 -1.87
CA TRP A 61 9.16 12.92 -2.78
C TRP A 61 9.97 13.79 -3.73
N SER A 62 11.27 13.56 -3.79
CA SER A 62 12.21 14.18 -4.74
C SER A 62 12.63 13.23 -5.86
N GLY A 63 12.23 11.96 -5.76
CA GLY A 63 12.52 10.90 -6.74
C GLY A 63 11.79 9.62 -6.41
N LYS A 64 12.08 8.56 -7.16
CA LYS A 64 11.39 7.26 -6.99
C LYS A 64 11.59 6.60 -5.62
N ARG A 65 12.64 6.95 -4.91
CA ARG A 65 13.02 6.37 -3.61
C ARG A 65 13.53 7.42 -2.63
N ASP A 66 13.73 8.63 -3.11
CA ASP A 66 14.28 9.72 -2.32
C ASP A 66 13.11 10.58 -1.82
N HIS A 67 13.01 10.69 -0.52
CA HIS A 67 11.93 11.44 0.12
C HIS A 67 12.39 12.05 1.43
N ASP A 68 11.75 13.14 1.79
CA ASP A 68 11.79 13.69 3.13
C ASP A 68 10.62 13.10 3.93
N SER A 69 10.95 12.38 5.00
CA SER A 69 9.98 11.61 5.78
C SER A 69 9.28 12.49 6.79
N LYS A 70 7.96 12.56 6.72
CA LYS A 70 7.15 13.27 7.69
C LYS A 70 5.88 12.50 8.00
N TRP A 71 5.60 12.34 9.29
CA TRP A 71 4.36 11.76 9.81
C TRP A 71 3.64 12.83 10.60
N ILE A 72 2.35 13.02 10.34
CA ILE A 72 1.55 14.05 10.98
C ILE A 72 0.36 13.44 11.71
N ASP A 73 -0.08 14.16 12.72
CA ASP A 73 -1.37 13.91 13.37
C ASP A 73 -2.36 14.93 12.85
N THR A 74 -3.54 14.49 12.47
CA THR A 74 -4.63 15.35 11.99
C THR A 74 -5.97 14.88 12.52
N SER A 75 -7.01 15.68 12.29
CA SER A 75 -8.39 15.28 12.59
C SER A 75 -9.29 15.73 11.47
N VAL A 76 -10.29 14.92 11.18
CA VAL A 76 -11.30 15.17 10.15
C VAL A 76 -12.70 14.95 10.74
N ASP A 77 -13.71 15.53 10.12
CA ASP A 77 -15.10 15.28 10.45
C ASP A 77 -15.75 14.49 9.31
N ILE A 78 -16.30 13.32 9.61
CA ILE A 78 -16.94 12.45 8.58
C ILE A 78 -18.15 13.17 7.97
N ASP A 79 -18.85 13.99 8.75
CA ASP A 79 -20.02 14.73 8.29
C ASP A 79 -19.62 15.90 7.33
N ASP A 80 -18.33 16.23 7.28
CA ASP A 80 -17.77 17.29 6.43
C ASP A 80 -17.12 16.74 5.14
N ILE A 81 -17.34 15.47 4.82
CA ILE A 81 -16.88 14.88 3.55
C ILE A 81 -17.68 15.50 2.41
N THR A 82 -16.97 16.15 1.50
CA THR A 82 -17.56 16.81 0.32
C THR A 82 -17.50 15.93 -0.92
N ASP A 83 -16.45 15.12 -1.06
CA ASP A 83 -16.32 14.20 -2.20
C ASP A 83 -15.44 12.99 -1.85
N ILE A 84 -15.55 11.92 -2.66
CA ILE A 84 -14.74 10.71 -2.59
C ILE A 84 -14.19 10.44 -3.97
N TRP A 85 -12.86 10.40 -4.07
CA TRP A 85 -12.15 10.20 -5.32
C TRP A 85 -11.61 8.76 -5.40
N TYR A 86 -12.00 8.05 -6.43
CA TYR A 86 -11.42 6.74 -6.75
C TYR A 86 -10.23 6.92 -7.68
N VAL A 87 -9.03 6.60 -7.19
CA VAL A 87 -7.78 6.77 -7.92
C VAL A 87 -7.31 5.44 -8.45
N ILE A 88 -7.05 5.37 -9.75
CA ILE A 88 -6.49 4.20 -10.42
C ILE A 88 -5.11 4.57 -10.97
N ASP A 89 -4.09 3.91 -10.44
CA ASP A 89 -2.72 4.01 -10.90
C ASP A 89 -2.32 2.78 -11.69
N HIS A 90 -2.23 2.90 -13.01
CA HIS A 90 -1.89 1.80 -13.90
C HIS A 90 -0.39 1.51 -13.91
N PHE A 91 -0.03 0.25 -13.63
CA PHE A 91 1.36 -0.17 -13.76
C PHE A 91 1.81 -0.14 -15.23
N HIS A 92 2.71 0.78 -15.55
CA HIS A 92 3.19 1.03 -16.93
C HIS A 92 3.69 -0.24 -17.67
N LYS A 93 4.25 -1.20 -16.94
CA LYS A 93 4.85 -2.40 -17.54
C LYS A 93 3.91 -3.60 -17.65
N ILE A 94 2.76 -3.57 -16.99
CA ILE A 94 1.86 -4.73 -16.90
C ILE A 94 0.45 -4.26 -17.24
N LYS A 95 0.03 -4.49 -18.49
CA LYS A 95 -1.33 -4.16 -18.92
C LYS A 95 -2.35 -4.95 -18.11
N GLY A 96 -3.39 -4.25 -17.64
CA GLY A 96 -4.49 -4.86 -16.88
C GLY A 96 -4.22 -4.99 -15.37
N LEU A 97 -3.09 -4.49 -14.89
CA LEU A 97 -2.80 -4.38 -13.46
C LEU A 97 -2.73 -2.91 -13.07
N ALA A 98 -3.46 -2.56 -12.02
CA ALA A 98 -3.49 -1.21 -11.48
C ALA A 98 -3.48 -1.24 -9.95
N HIS A 99 -2.91 -0.22 -9.35
CA HIS A 99 -3.08 0.09 -7.95
C HIS A 99 -4.30 0.99 -7.79
N THR A 100 -5.06 0.80 -6.73
CA THR A 100 -6.28 1.58 -6.49
C THR A 100 -6.26 2.17 -5.08
N MET A 101 -6.70 3.40 -4.98
CA MET A 101 -6.74 4.17 -3.74
C MET A 101 -8.07 4.92 -3.63
N LEU A 102 -8.44 5.30 -2.43
CA LEU A 102 -9.57 6.19 -2.16
C LEU A 102 -9.04 7.45 -1.49
N THR A 103 -9.39 8.60 -2.04
CA THR A 103 -9.11 9.91 -1.44
C THR A 103 -10.42 10.55 -1.01
N PHE A 104 -10.50 10.94 0.25
CA PHE A 104 -11.61 11.68 0.81
C PHE A 104 -11.27 13.17 0.84
N GLU A 105 -12.16 13.97 0.30
CA GLU A 105 -12.11 15.42 0.34
C GLU A 105 -13.01 15.92 1.47
N PHE A 106 -12.49 16.86 2.25
CA PHE A 106 -13.22 17.48 3.36
C PHE A 106 -13.43 18.98 3.11
N GLY A 107 -14.50 19.52 3.66
CA GLY A 107 -14.90 20.92 3.43
C GLY A 107 -13.88 21.97 3.88
N ASP A 108 -12.95 21.60 4.75
CA ASP A 108 -11.82 22.44 5.16
C ASP A 108 -10.65 22.44 4.16
N GLY A 109 -10.77 21.69 3.06
CA GLY A 109 -9.75 21.56 2.01
C GLY A 109 -8.69 20.50 2.32
N GLN A 110 -8.88 19.65 3.33
CA GLN A 110 -8.03 18.49 3.54
C GLN A 110 -8.38 17.36 2.56
N PHE A 111 -7.35 16.65 2.12
CA PHE A 111 -7.48 15.43 1.31
C PHE A 111 -6.71 14.31 1.99
N ILE A 112 -7.40 13.23 2.34
CA ILE A 112 -6.81 12.06 2.98
C ILE A 112 -7.00 10.84 2.09
N THR A 113 -5.90 10.21 1.74
CA THR A 113 -5.85 9.04 0.86
C THR A 113 -5.65 7.77 1.66
N PHE A 114 -6.43 6.76 1.35
CA PHE A 114 -6.38 5.42 1.91
C PHE A 114 -5.93 4.44 0.83
N SER A 115 -4.87 3.70 1.11
CA SER A 115 -4.28 2.75 0.18
C SER A 115 -3.90 1.45 0.88
N PHE A 116 -4.22 0.30 0.29
CA PHE A 116 -3.68 -0.98 0.75
C PHE A 116 -2.32 -1.24 0.13
N GLU A 117 -1.31 -1.24 0.98
CA GLU A 117 0.09 -1.36 0.56
C GLU A 117 0.74 -2.64 1.07
N THR A 118 1.77 -3.09 0.36
CA THR A 118 2.65 -4.13 0.86
C THR A 118 3.64 -3.54 1.85
N ARG A 119 3.64 -4.04 3.08
CA ARG A 119 4.56 -3.61 4.13
C ARG A 119 5.85 -4.41 4.03
N ARG A 120 6.98 -3.71 3.90
CA ARG A 120 8.29 -4.32 3.70
C ARG A 120 9.17 -4.15 4.91
N GLU A 121 9.86 -5.22 5.28
CA GLU A 121 10.95 -5.16 6.26
C GLU A 121 12.25 -4.67 5.60
N VAL A 122 13.15 -4.10 6.40
CA VAL A 122 14.48 -3.69 5.93
C VAL A 122 15.22 -4.90 5.35
N GLY A 123 15.71 -4.75 4.12
CA GLY A 123 16.35 -5.82 3.35
C GLY A 123 15.40 -6.56 2.39
N GLU A 124 14.09 -6.37 2.51
CA GLU A 124 13.15 -6.93 1.55
C GLU A 124 13.09 -6.10 0.26
N ARG A 125 13.11 -6.80 -0.87
CA ARG A 125 12.85 -6.19 -2.17
C ARG A 125 11.43 -6.49 -2.61
N TYR A 126 10.73 -5.45 -3.06
CA TYR A 126 9.43 -5.65 -3.70
C TYR A 126 9.58 -6.50 -4.96
N ASP A 127 8.77 -7.53 -5.03
CA ASP A 127 8.65 -8.43 -6.17
C ASP A 127 7.17 -8.77 -6.35
N PRO A 128 6.55 -8.40 -7.49
CA PRO A 128 5.13 -8.66 -7.74
C PRO A 128 4.78 -10.15 -7.67
N TRP A 129 5.68 -11.02 -8.15
CA TRP A 129 5.46 -12.47 -8.10
C TRP A 129 5.47 -12.99 -6.65
N ARG A 130 6.39 -12.50 -5.83
CA ARG A 130 6.40 -12.80 -4.40
C ARG A 130 5.15 -12.26 -3.70
N GLY A 131 4.66 -11.08 -4.12
CA GLY A 131 3.42 -10.49 -3.61
C GLY A 131 2.20 -11.38 -3.88
N LEU A 132 2.06 -11.93 -5.08
CA LEU A 132 1.01 -12.91 -5.41
C LEU A 132 1.02 -14.15 -4.51
N TRP A 133 2.19 -14.52 -3.98
CA TRP A 133 2.38 -15.63 -3.07
C TRP A 133 2.31 -15.22 -1.59
N ARG A 134 1.75 -14.05 -1.28
CA ARG A 134 1.62 -13.50 0.07
C ARG A 134 2.96 -13.43 0.83
N ALA A 135 4.03 -13.05 0.15
CA ALA A 135 5.34 -12.93 0.77
C ALA A 135 5.52 -11.63 1.55
N PHE A 136 4.60 -10.69 1.43
CA PHE A 136 4.59 -9.42 2.14
C PHE A 136 3.35 -9.29 3.01
N GLU A 137 3.46 -8.59 4.10
CA GLU A 137 2.31 -8.15 4.88
C GLU A 137 1.57 -7.04 4.15
N LEU A 138 0.25 -6.99 4.31
CA LEU A 138 -0.56 -5.87 3.85
C LEU A 138 -0.86 -4.96 5.04
N TYR A 139 -0.84 -3.67 4.80
CA TYR A 139 -1.30 -2.68 5.77
C TYR A 139 -2.10 -1.58 5.07
N LEU A 140 -2.92 -0.89 5.83
CA LEU A 140 -3.63 0.29 5.36
C LEU A 140 -2.73 1.50 5.55
N LEU A 141 -2.22 2.05 4.47
CA LEU A 141 -1.56 3.34 4.44
C LEU A 141 -2.63 4.43 4.46
N VAL A 142 -2.48 5.38 5.37
CA VAL A 142 -3.21 6.64 5.36
C VAL A 142 -2.21 7.75 5.14
N ALA A 143 -2.43 8.54 4.10
CA ALA A 143 -1.50 9.57 3.67
C ALA A 143 -2.23 10.84 3.23
N THR A 144 -1.52 11.97 3.16
CA THR A 144 -2.02 13.12 2.43
C THR A 144 -2.08 12.80 0.93
N GLU A 145 -3.01 13.39 0.19
CA GLU A 145 -3.11 13.21 -1.26
C GLU A 145 -1.78 13.55 -1.96
N ARG A 146 -1.14 14.64 -1.54
CA ARG A 146 0.16 15.06 -2.06
C ARG A 146 1.21 13.95 -1.96
N ASP A 147 1.30 13.26 -0.81
CA ASP A 147 2.22 12.15 -0.64
C ASP A 147 1.81 10.94 -1.47
N ALA A 148 0.55 10.58 -1.45
CA ALA A 148 0.06 9.37 -2.12
C ALA A 148 0.13 9.47 -3.65
N LEU A 149 -0.16 10.63 -4.24
CA LEU A 149 -0.24 10.80 -5.71
C LEU A 149 1.06 11.33 -6.33
N HIS A 150 1.92 12.01 -5.58
CA HIS A 150 3.14 12.58 -6.11
C HIS A 150 4.16 11.55 -6.63
N PRO A 151 4.38 10.39 -6.00
CA PRO A 151 5.26 9.35 -6.54
C PRO A 151 4.79 8.82 -7.89
N VAL A 152 3.49 8.82 -8.14
CA VAL A 152 2.87 8.41 -9.40
C VAL A 152 3.34 9.29 -10.55
N SER A 153 3.45 10.59 -10.35
CA SER A 153 3.91 11.53 -11.37
C SER A 153 5.36 11.30 -11.83
N TYR A 154 6.20 10.71 -10.98
CA TYR A 154 7.58 10.34 -11.34
C TYR A 154 7.71 8.95 -11.95
N THR A 155 6.72 8.09 -11.79
CA THR A 155 6.77 6.70 -12.24
C THR A 155 6.00 6.48 -13.53
N HIS A 156 5.06 7.37 -13.87
CA HIS A 156 4.15 7.23 -14.99
C HIS A 156 4.21 8.43 -15.92
N LEU A 157 4.15 8.18 -17.21
CA LEU A 157 4.00 9.20 -18.27
C LEU A 157 2.55 9.67 -18.41
N THR A 158 1.63 9.03 -17.72
CA THR A 158 0.19 9.35 -17.73
C THR A 158 -0.26 9.66 -16.32
N LEU A 159 -1.06 10.70 -16.16
CA LEU A 159 -1.74 11.01 -14.92
C LEU A 159 -2.67 9.84 -14.52
N PRO A 160 -2.81 9.55 -13.21
CA PRO A 160 -3.80 8.60 -12.75
C PRO A 160 -5.19 9.03 -13.19
N THR A 161 -6.04 8.05 -13.49
CA THR A 161 -7.44 8.34 -13.77
C THR A 161 -8.17 8.49 -12.43
N ILE A 162 -8.75 9.65 -12.22
CA ILE A 162 -9.47 10.03 -11.00
C ILE A 162 -10.95 10.12 -11.34
N TYR A 163 -11.78 9.47 -10.56
CA TYR A 163 -13.23 9.53 -10.68
C TYR A 163 -13.81 10.04 -9.35
N SER A 164 -14.67 11.03 -9.43
CA SER A 164 -15.59 11.38 -8.34
C SER A 164 -16.64 10.28 -8.23
N VAL A 165 -17.01 9.91 -7.03
CA VAL A 165 -17.95 8.81 -6.71
C VAL A 165 -19.27 9.37 -6.22
#